data_d3a89cf30a87564e9b51527dd4328c5e
#
_entry.id   d3a89cf30a87564e9b51527dd4328c5e
#
_cell.length_a   1.000
_cell.length_b   1.000
_cell.length_c   1.000
_cell.angle_alpha   90.00
_cell.angle_beta   90.00
_cell.angle_gamma   90.00
#
_symmetry.space_group_name_H-M   'P 1'
#
loop_
_entity.id
_entity.type
_entity.pdbx_description
1 polymer ?
#
loop_
_entity_poly.entity_id
_entity_poly.type
_entity_poly.pdbx_seq_one_letter_code
_entity_poly.pdbx_strand_id
1 'polypeptide(L)'
;MTPDEILAILKRHELWLAKDNRGTRANLALQNLSGASFPKVNLSQARLVGTDLSSSDLKRSVLAQADLFGADLTNCDLTNADLSGCDLRGARLRNSDLTGANLSNTDLREGALLKAETSAGLSFVKTDISDSRLDKAVLRGADLSGANLRNSTLVGSDLAYAQLSGAKLQGAVLTNASLIGVNLRGADLSRADLSNSNLSNIDLTGAHVAGANFSNADMTGAVLEGVDLSSAKLRGAQVVIPRSSIAPDIQKILEQHAAWIESGGLQGRRADLSGVDLSNHDLGEIDLSGANLRGVILIHCKLGRARLVMCDMSESNLNGADLSNAQLDGTNLSLSNLSGAILRGVKLNSLEITDPSGKRTGRFWPANLNKAKLCGADLAGADMRMANLIGADLTGADLAGAD
;
A
#
# COMPACT_ATOMS: atom_id res chain seq x y z
N MET A 1 14.71 -14.91 41.57
CA MET A 1 14.62 -13.79 42.57
C MET A 1 13.37 -13.97 43.40
N THR A 2 13.45 -13.59 44.68
CA THR A 2 12.26 -13.55 45.55
C THR A 2 11.43 -12.29 45.30
N PRO A 3 10.14 -12.27 45.68
CA PRO A 3 9.30 -11.09 45.54
C PRO A 3 9.86 -9.87 46.30
N ASP A 4 10.47 -10.07 47.48
CA ASP A 4 11.07 -9.00 48.30
C ASP A 4 12.30 -8.40 47.60
N GLU A 5 13.14 -9.23 46.98
CA GLU A 5 14.29 -8.74 46.19
C GLU A 5 13.84 -7.89 45.02
N ILE A 6 12.80 -8.31 44.29
CA ILE A 6 12.23 -7.54 43.21
C ILE A 6 11.71 -6.20 43.70
N LEU A 7 10.92 -6.21 44.76
CA LEU A 7 10.38 -4.98 45.37
C LEU A 7 11.48 -4.01 45.81
N ALA A 8 12.57 -4.53 46.37
CA ALA A 8 13.72 -3.72 46.77
C ALA A 8 14.41 -3.06 45.57
N ILE A 9 14.54 -3.81 44.42
CA ILE A 9 15.09 -3.28 43.19
C ILE A 9 14.18 -2.17 42.62
N LEU A 10 12.87 -2.39 42.60
CA LEU A 10 11.90 -1.42 42.07
C LEU A 10 11.93 -0.12 42.89
N LYS A 11 11.93 -0.20 44.22
CA LYS A 11 12.05 0.97 45.11
C LYS A 11 13.33 1.76 44.88
N ARG A 12 14.46 1.08 44.72
CA ARG A 12 15.73 1.75 44.40
C ARG A 12 15.71 2.38 43.00
N HIS A 13 15.02 1.77 42.08
CA HIS A 13 14.86 2.30 40.72
C HIS A 13 14.01 3.58 40.72
N GLU A 14 12.93 3.61 41.46
CA GLU A 14 12.13 4.83 41.67
C GLU A 14 12.97 6.00 42.20
N LEU A 15 13.81 5.73 43.23
CA LEU A 15 14.76 6.74 43.73
C LEU A 15 15.76 7.16 42.63
N TRP A 16 16.26 6.22 41.83
CA TRP A 16 17.17 6.53 40.76
C TRP A 16 16.53 7.41 39.69
N LEU A 17 15.28 7.13 39.29
CA LEU A 17 14.51 7.96 38.36
C LEU A 17 14.27 9.38 38.95
N ALA A 18 14.08 9.49 40.24
CA ALA A 18 13.97 10.76 40.95
C ALA A 18 15.30 11.48 41.16
N LYS A 19 16.43 10.93 40.63
CA LYS A 19 17.80 11.43 40.81
C LYS A 19 18.25 11.50 42.26
N ASP A 20 17.69 10.66 43.13
CA ASP A 20 18.16 10.48 44.50
C ASP A 20 19.44 9.63 44.52
N ASN A 21 20.46 10.08 45.28
CA ASN A 21 21.76 9.40 45.34
C ASN A 21 21.71 7.99 45.99
N ARG A 22 20.62 7.63 46.63
CA ARG A 22 20.35 6.30 47.19
C ARG A 22 19.74 5.34 46.15
N GLY A 23 19.34 5.87 45.02
CA GLY A 23 18.75 5.12 43.93
C GLY A 23 19.77 4.35 43.10
N THR A 24 19.35 3.24 42.54
CA THR A 24 20.12 2.47 41.55
C THR A 24 19.22 2.05 40.40
N ARG A 25 19.75 2.13 39.18
CA ARG A 25 19.02 1.66 37.96
C ARG A 25 18.68 0.19 38.13
N ALA A 26 17.42 -0.19 37.87
CA ALA A 26 17.00 -1.58 37.92
C ALA A 26 17.80 -2.42 36.92
N ASN A 27 18.37 -3.51 37.39
CA ASN A 27 18.99 -4.53 36.57
C ASN A 27 18.31 -5.88 36.88
N LEU A 28 17.46 -6.31 35.95
CA LEU A 28 16.71 -7.56 36.01
C LEU A 28 17.12 -8.50 34.89
N ALA A 29 18.26 -8.24 34.24
CA ALA A 29 18.76 -9.02 33.14
C ALA A 29 18.86 -10.51 33.47
N LEU A 30 18.41 -11.37 32.54
CA LEU A 30 18.42 -12.82 32.64
C LEU A 30 17.63 -13.41 33.81
N GLN A 31 16.76 -12.61 34.46
CA GLN A 31 15.92 -13.10 35.55
C GLN A 31 14.66 -13.77 35.00
N ASN A 32 14.18 -14.78 35.72
CA ASN A 32 12.86 -15.33 35.50
C ASN A 32 11.83 -14.56 36.35
N LEU A 33 10.95 -13.83 35.63
CA LEU A 33 9.85 -13.04 36.18
C LEU A 33 8.53 -13.47 35.54
N SER A 34 8.47 -14.69 35.02
CA SER A 34 7.28 -15.20 34.35
C SER A 34 6.06 -15.21 35.26
N GLY A 35 4.90 -14.79 34.75
CA GLY A 35 3.67 -14.67 35.54
C GLY A 35 3.65 -13.58 36.58
N ALA A 36 4.68 -12.72 36.63
CA ALA A 36 4.72 -11.61 37.60
C ALA A 36 3.68 -10.54 37.24
N SER A 37 3.19 -9.84 38.29
CA SER A 37 2.24 -8.73 38.11
C SER A 37 2.89 -7.41 38.49
N PHE A 38 3.10 -6.57 37.46
CA PHE A 38 3.72 -5.25 37.58
C PHE A 38 2.86 -4.15 36.96
N PRO A 39 1.54 -4.10 37.18
CA PRO A 39 0.71 -3.07 36.60
C PRO A 39 1.16 -1.68 37.07
N LYS A 40 1.25 -0.73 36.11
CA LYS A 40 1.65 0.67 36.37
C LYS A 40 3.07 0.85 36.94
N VAL A 41 3.92 -0.18 36.94
CA VAL A 41 5.31 -0.03 37.40
C VAL A 41 6.07 0.92 36.48
N ASN A 42 6.98 1.70 37.04
CA ASN A 42 7.91 2.50 36.24
C ASN A 42 9.27 1.80 36.18
N LEU A 43 9.57 1.21 35.02
CA LEU A 43 10.83 0.57 34.66
C LEU A 43 11.54 1.32 33.54
N SER A 44 11.28 2.63 33.41
CA SER A 44 11.95 3.45 32.40
C SER A 44 13.45 3.29 32.47
N GLN A 45 14.10 3.06 31.31
CA GLN A 45 15.53 2.86 31.22
C GLN A 45 16.09 1.65 32.00
N ALA A 46 15.25 0.76 32.53
CA ALA A 46 15.69 -0.45 33.22
C ALA A 46 16.47 -1.37 32.30
N ARG A 47 17.32 -2.24 32.84
CA ARG A 47 18.01 -3.29 32.11
C ARG A 47 17.25 -4.61 32.29
N LEU A 48 16.65 -5.09 31.19
CA LEU A 48 15.79 -6.26 31.12
C LEU A 48 16.27 -7.25 30.02
N VAL A 49 17.56 -7.21 29.70
CA VAL A 49 18.17 -8.06 28.65
C VAL A 49 17.94 -9.54 28.96
N GLY A 50 17.31 -10.26 28.01
CA GLY A 50 17.04 -11.69 28.16
C GLY A 50 16.17 -12.08 29.36
N THR A 51 15.44 -11.14 29.94
CA THR A 51 14.52 -11.41 31.06
C THR A 51 13.33 -12.21 30.56
N ASP A 52 12.95 -13.25 31.28
CA ASP A 52 11.70 -13.96 31.07
C ASP A 52 10.57 -13.22 31.81
N LEU A 53 9.72 -12.53 31.06
CA LEU A 53 8.52 -11.83 31.52
C LEU A 53 7.26 -12.53 30.99
N SER A 54 7.37 -13.76 30.46
CA SER A 54 6.26 -14.44 29.85
C SER A 54 5.04 -14.54 30.76
N SER A 55 3.86 -14.35 30.22
CA SER A 55 2.57 -14.35 30.95
C SER A 55 2.44 -13.32 32.07
N SER A 56 3.24 -12.25 32.05
CA SER A 56 3.21 -11.19 33.06
C SER A 56 2.13 -10.16 32.78
N ASP A 57 1.62 -9.52 33.86
CA ASP A 57 0.75 -8.35 33.77
C ASP A 57 1.60 -7.07 33.86
N LEU A 58 1.74 -6.39 32.73
CA LEU A 58 2.48 -5.13 32.58
C LEU A 58 1.56 -3.99 32.13
N LYS A 59 0.26 -4.09 32.40
CA LYS A 59 -0.72 -3.06 32.04
C LYS A 59 -0.30 -1.69 32.53
N ARG A 60 -0.33 -0.70 31.63
CA ARG A 60 -0.02 0.69 31.91
C ARG A 60 1.35 0.90 32.58
N SER A 61 2.26 -0.07 32.48
CA SER A 61 3.65 0.10 32.93
C SER A 61 4.38 1.10 32.05
N VAL A 62 5.40 1.73 32.60
CA VAL A 62 6.28 2.64 31.87
C VAL A 62 7.63 1.94 31.71
N LEU A 63 7.92 1.51 30.50
CA LEU A 63 9.15 0.82 30.11
C LEU A 63 10.00 1.70 29.17
N ALA A 64 9.66 2.98 29.05
CA ALA A 64 10.29 3.88 28.09
C ALA A 64 11.82 3.81 28.16
N GLN A 65 12.47 3.64 26.98
CA GLN A 65 13.92 3.50 26.84
C GLN A 65 14.54 2.31 27.61
N ALA A 66 13.75 1.33 28.03
CA ALA A 66 14.28 0.11 28.67
C ALA A 66 15.02 -0.76 27.63
N ASP A 67 16.03 -1.49 28.13
CA ASP A 67 16.78 -2.46 27.35
C ASP A 67 16.13 -3.85 27.55
N LEU A 68 15.32 -4.25 26.58
CA LEU A 68 14.57 -5.51 26.51
C LEU A 68 15.15 -6.46 25.45
N PHE A 69 16.42 -6.28 25.07
CA PHE A 69 17.08 -7.11 24.08
C PHE A 69 16.93 -8.60 24.40
N GLY A 70 16.33 -9.35 23.46
CA GLY A 70 16.13 -10.79 23.62
C GLY A 70 15.18 -11.20 24.75
N ALA A 71 14.44 -10.29 25.35
CA ALA A 71 13.48 -10.61 26.42
C ALA A 71 12.32 -11.48 25.92
N ASP A 72 11.78 -12.29 26.79
CA ASP A 72 10.57 -13.06 26.55
C ASP A 72 9.35 -12.36 27.16
N LEU A 73 8.51 -11.81 26.32
CA LEU A 73 7.24 -11.14 26.65
C LEU A 73 6.05 -11.95 26.11
N THR A 74 6.22 -13.22 25.82
CA THR A 74 5.16 -14.10 25.29
C THR A 74 3.96 -14.14 26.23
N ASN A 75 2.74 -14.04 25.69
CA ASN A 75 1.47 -14.03 26.45
C ASN A 75 1.35 -12.88 27.48
N CYS A 76 2.11 -11.79 27.37
CA CYS A 76 2.03 -10.67 28.28
C CYS A 76 0.81 -9.81 28.03
N ASP A 77 0.32 -9.18 29.08
CA ASP A 77 -0.62 -8.07 28.98
C ASP A 77 0.13 -6.74 29.13
N LEU A 78 0.34 -6.10 27.99
CA LEU A 78 1.01 -4.79 27.86
C LEU A 78 0.01 -3.69 27.49
N THR A 79 -1.27 -3.89 27.78
CA THR A 79 -2.34 -2.94 27.44
C THR A 79 -2.03 -1.55 27.97
N ASN A 80 -1.97 -0.56 27.08
CA ASN A 80 -1.62 0.84 27.37
C ASN A 80 -0.25 1.02 28.04
N ALA A 81 0.69 0.10 27.88
CA ALA A 81 2.06 0.27 28.39
C ALA A 81 2.82 1.27 27.50
N ASP A 82 3.79 1.96 28.10
CA ASP A 82 4.73 2.81 27.37
C ASP A 82 6.06 2.08 27.18
N LEU A 83 6.31 1.65 25.94
CA LEU A 83 7.54 1.00 25.50
C LEU A 83 8.36 1.93 24.56
N SER A 84 8.08 3.24 24.57
CA SER A 84 8.70 4.16 23.65
C SER A 84 10.24 4.14 23.75
N GLY A 85 10.90 4.08 22.60
CA GLY A 85 12.36 4.07 22.51
C GLY A 85 13.06 2.85 23.11
N CYS A 86 12.33 1.76 23.41
CA CYS A 86 12.93 0.51 23.90
C CYS A 86 13.81 -0.17 22.85
N ASP A 87 14.82 -0.89 23.32
CA ASP A 87 15.51 -1.91 22.55
C ASP A 87 14.81 -3.26 22.74
N LEU A 88 14.02 -3.69 21.76
CA LEU A 88 13.28 -4.95 21.70
C LEU A 88 13.85 -5.91 20.65
N ARG A 89 15.08 -5.69 20.18
CA ARG A 89 15.69 -6.54 19.16
C ARG A 89 15.76 -7.99 19.61
N GLY A 90 15.23 -8.88 18.78
CA GLY A 90 15.18 -10.32 19.08
C GLY A 90 14.24 -10.71 20.21
N ALA A 91 13.41 -9.81 20.71
CA ALA A 91 12.42 -10.10 21.75
C ALA A 91 11.27 -10.96 21.20
N ARG A 92 10.64 -11.71 22.08
CA ARG A 92 9.44 -12.51 21.79
C ARG A 92 8.22 -11.88 22.45
N LEU A 93 7.27 -11.41 21.64
CA LEU A 93 6.01 -10.81 22.10
C LEU A 93 4.81 -11.61 21.58
N ARG A 94 5.03 -12.84 21.17
CA ARG A 94 3.99 -13.67 20.57
C ARG A 94 2.78 -13.80 21.50
N ASN A 95 1.56 -13.71 20.93
CA ASN A 95 0.29 -13.86 21.64
C ASN A 95 0.09 -12.84 22.77
N SER A 96 0.72 -11.66 22.70
CA SER A 96 0.62 -10.63 23.73
C SER A 96 -0.42 -9.59 23.38
N ASP A 97 -0.98 -8.91 24.38
CA ASP A 97 -1.91 -7.81 24.21
C ASP A 97 -1.19 -6.47 24.42
N LEU A 98 -0.92 -5.78 23.32
CA LEU A 98 -0.32 -4.44 23.28
C LEU A 98 -1.36 -3.38 22.88
N THR A 99 -2.64 -3.63 23.11
CA THR A 99 -3.72 -2.70 22.76
C THR A 99 -3.48 -1.34 23.38
N GLY A 100 -3.41 -0.30 22.57
CA GLY A 100 -3.15 1.07 23.00
C GLY A 100 -1.75 1.33 23.56
N ALA A 101 -0.81 0.38 23.44
CA ALA A 101 0.57 0.58 23.87
C ALA A 101 1.30 1.62 23.00
N ASN A 102 2.25 2.33 23.58
CA ASN A 102 3.14 3.25 22.90
C ASN A 102 4.47 2.55 22.59
N LEU A 103 4.73 2.24 21.33
CA LEU A 103 5.98 1.68 20.81
C LEU A 103 6.69 2.68 19.88
N SER A 104 6.48 3.98 20.06
CA SER A 104 7.11 4.99 19.21
C SER A 104 8.62 4.91 19.29
N ASN A 105 9.30 4.96 18.14
CA ASN A 105 10.76 4.92 18.03
C ASN A 105 11.41 3.69 18.68
N THR A 106 10.69 2.58 18.81
CA THR A 106 11.19 1.31 19.37
C THR A 106 12.00 0.56 18.30
N ASP A 107 13.09 -0.08 18.70
CA ASP A 107 13.87 -0.97 17.85
C ASP A 107 13.40 -2.42 18.02
N LEU A 108 12.74 -2.95 17.00
CA LEU A 108 12.13 -4.28 16.95
C LEU A 108 12.78 -5.16 15.86
N ARG A 109 13.99 -4.84 15.42
CA ARG A 109 14.73 -5.62 14.43
C ARG A 109 15.15 -6.97 14.97
N GLU A 110 15.77 -7.79 14.12
CA GLU A 110 16.43 -9.00 14.58
C GLU A 110 17.56 -8.71 15.56
N GLY A 111 17.72 -9.55 16.58
CA GLY A 111 18.81 -9.50 17.54
C GLY A 111 19.85 -10.60 17.28
N ALA A 112 21.12 -10.32 17.49
CA ALA A 112 22.18 -11.32 17.43
C ALA A 112 22.41 -11.92 18.83
N LEU A 113 22.08 -13.18 19.04
CA LEU A 113 22.32 -13.90 20.28
C LEU A 113 23.52 -14.86 20.11
N LEU A 114 24.43 -14.84 21.09
CA LEU A 114 25.48 -15.86 21.18
C LEU A 114 24.85 -17.16 21.71
N LYS A 115 24.84 -18.23 20.90
CA LYS A 115 24.53 -19.56 21.41
C LYS A 115 25.73 -20.10 22.17
N ALA A 116 25.57 -20.29 23.47
CA ALA A 116 26.61 -20.79 24.37
C ALA A 116 27.00 -22.26 24.14
N GLU A 117 26.25 -23.02 23.33
CA GLU A 117 26.40 -24.48 23.25
C GLU A 117 26.94 -25.04 21.95
N THR A 118 27.19 -24.21 20.92
CA THR A 118 27.80 -24.72 19.68
C THR A 118 28.86 -23.75 19.16
N SER A 119 30.02 -24.30 18.72
CA SER A 119 31.07 -23.58 18.04
C SER A 119 30.70 -22.90 16.71
N ALA A 120 29.42 -22.71 16.45
CA ALA A 120 28.83 -22.29 15.19
C ALA A 120 28.35 -20.82 15.15
N GLY A 121 28.93 -19.92 15.93
CA GLY A 121 28.76 -18.49 15.68
C GLY A 121 27.46 -17.85 16.23
N LEU A 122 27.24 -16.60 15.82
CA LEU A 122 26.07 -15.77 16.14
C LEU A 122 24.80 -16.36 15.54
N SER A 123 23.78 -16.52 16.35
CA SER A 123 22.41 -16.84 15.90
C SER A 123 21.59 -15.57 15.86
N PHE A 124 21.05 -15.22 14.69
CA PHE A 124 20.13 -14.10 14.56
C PHE A 124 18.73 -14.55 14.94
N VAL A 125 18.12 -13.87 15.90
CA VAL A 125 16.74 -14.11 16.35
C VAL A 125 15.89 -12.94 15.90
N LYS A 126 14.87 -13.22 15.11
CA LYS A 126 13.92 -12.20 14.67
C LYS A 126 12.98 -11.85 15.82
N THR A 127 12.65 -10.59 15.93
CA THR A 127 11.58 -10.15 16.83
C THR A 127 10.28 -10.79 16.39
N ASP A 128 9.60 -11.47 17.30
CA ASP A 128 8.37 -12.20 17.04
C ASP A 128 7.19 -11.59 17.78
N ILE A 129 6.28 -10.94 17.02
CA ILE A 129 5.06 -10.30 17.49
C ILE A 129 3.85 -11.02 16.86
N SER A 130 4.04 -12.23 16.36
CA SER A 130 2.94 -12.98 15.72
C SER A 130 1.80 -13.28 16.69
N ASP A 131 0.61 -13.38 16.13
CA ASP A 131 -0.63 -13.70 16.86
C ASP A 131 -0.98 -12.71 17.98
N SER A 132 -0.39 -11.49 17.98
CA SER A 132 -0.53 -10.47 19.04
C SER A 132 -1.53 -9.39 18.66
N ARG A 133 -2.01 -8.66 19.67
CA ARG A 133 -2.93 -7.53 19.49
C ARG A 133 -2.20 -6.21 19.70
N LEU A 134 -2.19 -5.39 18.66
CA LEU A 134 -1.62 -4.03 18.67
C LEU A 134 -2.68 -3.01 18.26
N ASP A 135 -3.95 -3.29 18.54
CA ASP A 135 -5.04 -2.41 18.16
C ASP A 135 -4.87 -1.05 18.84
N LYS A 136 -4.98 0.02 18.07
CA LYS A 136 -4.78 1.41 18.54
C LYS A 136 -3.40 1.68 19.15
N ALA A 137 -2.42 0.79 18.96
CA ALA A 137 -1.04 1.04 19.39
C ALA A 137 -0.40 2.15 18.56
N VAL A 138 0.57 2.85 19.14
CA VAL A 138 1.36 3.88 18.48
C VAL A 138 2.75 3.32 18.18
N LEU A 139 3.07 3.14 16.89
CA LEU A 139 4.35 2.59 16.40
C LEU A 139 5.08 3.61 15.51
N ARG A 140 4.83 4.90 15.70
CA ARG A 140 5.44 5.96 14.87
C ARG A 140 6.96 5.88 14.92
N GLY A 141 7.59 5.81 13.74
CA GLY A 141 9.03 5.75 13.62
C GLY A 141 9.69 4.50 14.21
N ALA A 142 8.92 3.49 14.62
CA ALA A 142 9.46 2.21 15.09
C ALA A 142 10.17 1.47 13.96
N ASP A 143 11.24 0.72 14.27
CA ASP A 143 11.93 -0.14 13.33
C ASP A 143 11.57 -1.61 13.56
N LEU A 144 10.71 -2.13 12.69
CA LEU A 144 10.21 -3.50 12.65
C LEU A 144 10.80 -4.28 11.45
N SER A 145 11.95 -3.84 10.92
CA SER A 145 12.56 -4.48 9.74
C SER A 145 12.84 -5.96 10.03
N GLY A 146 12.32 -6.82 9.17
CA GLY A 146 12.42 -8.27 9.29
C GLY A 146 11.59 -8.92 10.40
N ALA A 147 10.85 -8.15 11.21
CA ALA A 147 10.02 -8.67 12.30
C ALA A 147 8.90 -9.60 11.81
N ASN A 148 8.46 -10.51 12.67
CA ASN A 148 7.33 -11.41 12.42
C ASN A 148 6.05 -10.87 13.06
N LEU A 149 5.12 -10.38 12.24
CA LEU A 149 3.79 -9.87 12.64
C LEU A 149 2.64 -10.71 12.06
N ARG A 150 2.88 -11.98 11.74
CA ARG A 150 1.85 -12.85 11.18
C ARG A 150 0.62 -12.92 12.07
N ASN A 151 -0.56 -12.83 11.46
CA ASN A 151 -1.86 -12.93 12.13
C ASN A 151 -2.06 -11.91 13.27
N SER A 152 -1.21 -10.91 13.41
CA SER A 152 -1.40 -9.88 14.42
C SER A 152 -2.53 -8.91 14.03
N THR A 153 -3.15 -8.28 15.02
CA THR A 153 -4.14 -7.24 14.79
C THR A 153 -3.55 -5.87 15.13
N LEU A 154 -3.72 -4.92 14.21
CA LEU A 154 -3.23 -3.54 14.31
C LEU A 154 -4.37 -2.56 13.94
N VAL A 155 -5.59 -2.90 14.30
CA VAL A 155 -6.78 -2.11 13.94
C VAL A 155 -6.68 -0.70 14.52
N GLY A 156 -6.73 0.32 13.66
CA GLY A 156 -6.67 1.72 14.07
C GLY A 156 -5.34 2.13 14.69
N SER A 157 -4.27 1.36 14.49
CA SER A 157 -2.92 1.70 14.99
C SER A 157 -2.28 2.82 14.15
N ASP A 158 -1.28 3.51 14.73
CA ASP A 158 -0.50 4.53 14.06
C ASP A 158 0.94 4.04 13.83
N LEU A 159 1.24 3.65 12.59
CA LEU A 159 2.56 3.20 12.14
C LEU A 159 3.28 4.27 11.30
N ALA A 160 2.83 5.51 11.31
CA ALA A 160 3.39 6.52 10.41
C ALA A 160 4.93 6.57 10.52
N TYR A 161 5.59 6.54 9.34
CA TYR A 161 7.04 6.55 9.19
C TYR A 161 7.80 5.35 9.80
N ALA A 162 7.12 4.28 10.18
CA ALA A 162 7.76 3.06 10.66
C ALA A 162 8.54 2.35 9.54
N GLN A 163 9.58 1.59 9.91
CA GLN A 163 10.35 0.74 9.01
C GLN A 163 9.87 -0.71 9.16
N LEU A 164 9.37 -1.30 8.09
CA LEU A 164 8.87 -2.67 8.02
C LEU A 164 9.49 -3.44 6.83
N SER A 165 10.67 -3.02 6.38
CA SER A 165 11.31 -3.69 5.25
C SER A 165 11.55 -5.17 5.56
N GLY A 166 11.13 -6.07 4.65
CA GLY A 166 11.24 -7.52 4.83
C GLY A 166 10.41 -8.09 5.98
N ALA A 167 9.55 -7.32 6.63
CA ALA A 167 8.67 -7.80 7.70
C ALA A 167 7.66 -8.84 7.17
N LYS A 168 7.20 -9.72 8.06
CA LYS A 168 6.21 -10.76 7.76
C LYS A 168 4.86 -10.37 8.34
N LEU A 169 3.94 -9.96 7.47
CA LEU A 169 2.60 -9.47 7.82
C LEU A 169 1.49 -10.37 7.25
N GLN A 170 1.80 -11.63 6.91
CA GLN A 170 0.81 -12.54 6.34
C GLN A 170 -0.41 -12.66 7.27
N GLY A 171 -1.60 -12.37 6.73
CA GLY A 171 -2.85 -12.45 7.47
C GLY A 171 -3.01 -11.41 8.59
N ALA A 172 -2.12 -10.42 8.69
CA ALA A 172 -2.27 -9.33 9.65
C ALA A 172 -3.48 -8.45 9.32
N VAL A 173 -4.12 -7.87 10.35
CA VAL A 173 -5.28 -7.01 10.22
C VAL A 173 -4.90 -5.57 10.58
N LEU A 174 -4.82 -4.70 9.56
CA LEU A 174 -4.42 -3.28 9.69
C LEU A 174 -5.57 -2.34 9.30
N THR A 175 -6.81 -2.77 9.47
CA THR A 175 -7.97 -1.97 9.06
C THR A 175 -8.02 -0.64 9.82
N ASN A 176 -8.33 0.45 9.11
CA ASN A 176 -8.36 1.81 9.66
C ASN A 176 -7.03 2.29 10.27
N ALA A 177 -5.90 1.65 9.98
CA ALA A 177 -4.59 2.04 10.49
C ALA A 177 -4.00 3.21 9.67
N SER A 178 -3.11 3.97 10.30
CA SER A 178 -2.29 4.98 9.63
C SER A 178 -0.91 4.39 9.31
N LEU A 179 -0.61 4.24 8.02
CA LEU A 179 0.67 3.77 7.50
C LEU A 179 1.35 4.83 6.63
N ILE A 180 1.14 6.11 6.93
CA ILE A 180 1.68 7.23 6.15
C ILE A 180 3.21 7.13 6.09
N GLY A 181 3.78 7.09 4.89
CA GLY A 181 5.22 7.09 4.67
C GLY A 181 5.96 5.86 5.23
N VAL A 182 5.26 4.76 5.47
CA VAL A 182 5.85 3.50 5.94
C VAL A 182 6.70 2.88 4.84
N ASN A 183 7.86 2.32 5.21
CA ASN A 183 8.69 1.53 4.34
C ASN A 183 8.35 0.03 4.49
N LEU A 184 7.73 -0.56 3.47
CA LEU A 184 7.37 -1.99 3.39
C LEU A 184 8.13 -2.73 2.26
N ARG A 185 9.30 -2.22 1.86
CA ARG A 185 10.10 -2.84 0.78
C ARG A 185 10.36 -4.31 1.08
N GLY A 186 10.00 -5.18 0.11
CA GLY A 186 10.17 -6.62 0.24
C GLY A 186 9.40 -7.30 1.37
N ALA A 187 8.46 -6.61 2.02
CA ALA A 187 7.62 -7.19 3.06
C ALA A 187 6.62 -8.19 2.46
N ASP A 188 6.17 -9.14 3.29
CA ASP A 188 5.15 -10.10 2.90
C ASP A 188 3.81 -9.75 3.58
N LEU A 189 2.91 -9.19 2.80
CA LEU A 189 1.55 -8.76 3.16
C LEU A 189 0.50 -9.74 2.61
N SER A 190 0.88 -10.96 2.21
CA SER A 190 -0.06 -11.91 1.63
C SER A 190 -1.27 -12.12 2.55
N ARG A 191 -2.48 -11.94 2.02
CA ARG A 191 -3.76 -12.03 2.73
C ARG A 191 -3.93 -11.04 3.89
N ALA A 192 -3.10 -10.01 4.02
CA ALA A 192 -3.29 -8.95 5.02
C ALA A 192 -4.52 -8.11 4.67
N ASP A 193 -5.19 -7.58 5.70
CA ASP A 193 -6.32 -6.66 5.52
C ASP A 193 -5.91 -5.23 5.89
N LEU A 194 -5.75 -4.39 4.86
CA LEU A 194 -5.41 -2.97 4.96
C LEU A 194 -6.60 -2.09 4.54
N SER A 195 -7.83 -2.62 4.58
CA SER A 195 -8.99 -1.86 4.14
C SER A 195 -9.25 -0.63 5.01
N ASN A 196 -9.70 0.45 4.36
CA ASN A 196 -9.97 1.75 4.97
C ASN A 196 -8.76 2.40 5.67
N SER A 197 -7.54 1.96 5.40
CA SER A 197 -6.31 2.50 6.00
C SER A 197 -5.73 3.66 5.17
N ASN A 198 -4.93 4.49 5.83
CA ASN A 198 -4.17 5.54 5.14
C ASN A 198 -2.76 5.02 4.83
N LEU A 199 -2.50 4.73 3.56
CA LEU A 199 -1.25 4.22 3.00
C LEU A 199 -0.54 5.29 2.15
N SER A 200 -0.85 6.58 2.36
CA SER A 200 -0.27 7.64 1.53
C SER A 200 1.26 7.68 1.67
N ASN A 201 1.93 7.82 0.52
CA ASN A 201 3.39 7.81 0.39
C ASN A 201 4.09 6.54 0.92
N ILE A 202 3.40 5.41 0.95
CA ILE A 202 3.97 4.12 1.37
C ILE A 202 4.95 3.61 0.30
N ASP A 203 6.04 2.94 0.73
CA ASP A 203 6.94 2.24 -0.19
C ASP A 203 6.70 0.73 -0.10
N LEU A 204 6.07 0.17 -1.14
CA LEU A 204 5.78 -1.26 -1.29
C LEU A 204 6.72 -1.95 -2.29
N THR A 205 7.82 -1.30 -2.70
CA THR A 205 8.73 -1.87 -3.71
C THR A 205 9.08 -3.32 -3.42
N GLY A 206 8.77 -4.22 -4.36
CA GLY A 206 9.04 -5.65 -4.24
C GLY A 206 8.27 -6.37 -3.13
N ALA A 207 7.26 -5.77 -2.52
CA ALA A 207 6.43 -6.41 -1.51
C ALA A 207 5.53 -7.50 -2.12
N HIS A 208 5.24 -8.55 -1.34
CA HIS A 208 4.30 -9.61 -1.71
C HIS A 208 2.92 -9.28 -1.14
N VAL A 209 1.95 -9.02 -2.03
CA VAL A 209 0.60 -8.58 -1.65
C VAL A 209 -0.50 -9.55 -2.11
N ALA A 210 -0.14 -10.80 -2.41
CA ALA A 210 -1.09 -11.79 -2.93
C ALA A 210 -2.31 -11.95 -2.01
N GLY A 211 -3.51 -11.65 -2.53
CA GLY A 211 -4.76 -11.72 -1.80
C GLY A 211 -4.93 -10.67 -0.70
N ALA A 212 -4.06 -9.66 -0.62
CA ALA A 212 -4.22 -8.55 0.30
C ALA A 212 -5.47 -7.70 -0.02
N ASN A 213 -6.05 -7.11 1.00
CA ASN A 213 -7.23 -6.27 0.88
C ASN A 213 -6.89 -4.80 1.11
N PHE A 214 -6.88 -4.00 0.05
CA PHE A 214 -6.69 -2.54 0.08
C PHE A 214 -8.01 -1.79 -0.18
N SER A 215 -9.16 -2.42 -0.02
CA SER A 215 -10.45 -1.79 -0.32
C SER A 215 -10.62 -0.48 0.46
N ASN A 216 -10.98 0.60 -0.26
CA ASN A 216 -11.12 1.96 0.27
C ASN A 216 -9.85 2.53 0.94
N ALA A 217 -8.69 1.97 0.72
CA ALA A 217 -7.42 2.51 1.25
C ALA A 217 -7.00 3.75 0.45
N ASP A 218 -6.40 4.73 1.14
CA ASP A 218 -5.70 5.83 0.49
C ASP A 218 -4.25 5.42 0.21
N MET A 219 -3.93 5.16 -1.03
CA MET A 219 -2.58 4.81 -1.51
C MET A 219 -1.97 5.94 -2.35
N THR A 220 -2.39 7.18 -2.13
CA THR A 220 -1.87 8.35 -2.86
C THR A 220 -0.36 8.47 -2.66
N GLY A 221 0.39 8.54 -3.75
CA GLY A 221 1.85 8.62 -3.72
C GLY A 221 2.56 7.31 -3.35
N ALA A 222 1.84 6.18 -3.31
CA ALA A 222 2.45 4.87 -3.05
C ALA A 222 3.46 4.49 -4.13
N VAL A 223 4.62 3.94 -3.72
CA VAL A 223 5.61 3.35 -4.62
C VAL A 223 5.32 1.86 -4.76
N LEU A 224 5.02 1.42 -6.00
CA LEU A 224 4.53 0.07 -6.33
C LEU A 224 5.48 -0.67 -7.31
N GLU A 225 6.74 -0.32 -7.33
CA GLU A 225 7.72 -0.95 -8.24
C GLU A 225 7.89 -2.43 -7.92
N GLY A 226 7.69 -3.30 -8.93
CA GLY A 226 7.82 -4.75 -8.78
C GLY A 226 6.75 -5.41 -7.90
N VAL A 227 5.61 -4.73 -7.66
CA VAL A 227 4.48 -5.27 -6.89
C VAL A 227 3.45 -5.88 -7.83
N ASP A 228 3.12 -7.15 -7.63
CA ASP A 228 2.01 -7.81 -8.34
C ASP A 228 0.70 -7.58 -7.57
N LEU A 229 -0.16 -6.71 -8.11
CA LEU A 229 -1.48 -6.39 -7.56
C LEU A 229 -2.62 -7.22 -8.15
N SER A 230 -2.33 -8.17 -9.05
CA SER A 230 -3.34 -8.91 -9.82
C SER A 230 -4.36 -9.66 -8.95
N SER A 231 -3.95 -10.13 -7.78
CA SER A 231 -4.81 -10.85 -6.83
C SER A 231 -5.25 -9.99 -5.62
N ALA A 232 -4.81 -8.73 -5.54
CA ALA A 232 -5.17 -7.82 -4.47
C ALA A 232 -6.58 -7.23 -4.68
N LYS A 233 -7.27 -6.91 -3.58
CA LYS A 233 -8.58 -6.25 -3.63
C LYS A 233 -8.37 -4.74 -3.56
N LEU A 234 -8.71 -4.01 -4.63
CA LEU A 234 -8.51 -2.56 -4.77
C LEU A 234 -9.81 -1.76 -4.86
N ARG A 235 -10.96 -2.36 -4.55
CA ARG A 235 -12.25 -1.68 -4.67
C ARG A 235 -12.28 -0.39 -3.84
N GLY A 236 -12.46 0.75 -4.51
CA GLY A 236 -12.50 2.06 -3.86
C GLY A 236 -11.14 2.56 -3.34
N ALA A 237 -10.04 1.86 -3.62
CA ALA A 237 -8.71 2.34 -3.28
C ALA A 237 -8.33 3.55 -4.14
N GLN A 238 -7.69 4.54 -3.53
CA GLN A 238 -7.09 5.67 -4.24
C GLN A 238 -5.65 5.31 -4.58
N VAL A 239 -5.44 4.71 -5.74
CA VAL A 239 -4.11 4.21 -6.15
C VAL A 239 -3.84 4.53 -7.61
N VAL A 240 -2.59 4.77 -7.96
CA VAL A 240 -2.12 4.80 -9.35
C VAL A 240 -1.11 3.68 -9.52
N ILE A 241 -1.47 2.71 -10.37
CA ILE A 241 -0.64 1.53 -10.63
C ILE A 241 0.31 1.87 -11.79
N PRO A 242 1.63 1.82 -11.60
CA PRO A 242 2.56 2.11 -12.69
C PRO A 242 2.45 1.06 -13.80
N ARG A 243 2.74 1.49 -15.05
CA ARG A 243 2.71 0.60 -16.24
C ARG A 243 3.60 -0.63 -16.07
N SER A 244 4.71 -0.53 -15.34
CA SER A 244 5.61 -1.63 -15.03
C SER A 244 4.99 -2.76 -14.19
N SER A 245 3.85 -2.50 -13.54
CA SER A 245 3.12 -3.49 -12.72
C SER A 245 1.96 -4.16 -13.47
N ILE A 246 1.79 -3.89 -14.76
CA ILE A 246 0.85 -4.61 -15.64
C ILE A 246 1.29 -6.07 -15.78
N ALA A 247 0.33 -7.00 -15.79
CA ALA A 247 0.61 -8.43 -15.91
C ALA A 247 1.47 -8.72 -17.19
N PRO A 248 2.44 -9.66 -17.10
CA PRO A 248 3.43 -9.87 -18.16
C PRO A 248 2.86 -10.22 -19.53
N ASP A 249 1.73 -10.93 -19.57
CA ASP A 249 1.00 -11.25 -20.79
C ASP A 249 0.44 -10.00 -21.47
N ILE A 250 -0.11 -9.08 -20.71
CA ILE A 250 -0.61 -7.80 -21.21
C ILE A 250 0.55 -6.89 -21.62
N GLN A 251 1.65 -6.87 -20.86
CA GLN A 251 2.87 -6.11 -21.23
C GLN A 251 3.36 -6.55 -22.61
N LYS A 252 3.40 -7.86 -22.85
CA LYS A 252 3.80 -8.42 -24.15
C LYS A 252 2.88 -7.97 -25.28
N ILE A 253 1.56 -7.87 -25.05
CA ILE A 253 0.61 -7.33 -26.02
C ILE A 253 0.94 -5.87 -26.34
N LEU A 254 1.22 -5.06 -25.32
CA LEU A 254 1.57 -3.65 -25.47
C LEU A 254 2.88 -3.46 -26.24
N GLU A 255 3.91 -4.26 -25.94
CA GLU A 255 5.21 -4.26 -26.65
C GLU A 255 5.03 -4.63 -28.14
N GLN A 256 4.24 -5.67 -28.42
CA GLN A 256 3.95 -6.08 -29.80
C GLN A 256 3.18 -4.98 -30.56
N HIS A 257 2.28 -4.26 -29.86
CA HIS A 257 1.56 -3.16 -30.47
C HIS A 257 2.47 -1.95 -30.75
N ALA A 258 3.36 -1.61 -29.84
CA ALA A 258 4.34 -0.56 -30.06
C ALA A 258 5.21 -0.84 -31.29
N ALA A 259 5.72 -2.07 -31.41
CA ALA A 259 6.46 -2.50 -32.60
C ALA A 259 5.60 -2.43 -33.89
N TRP A 260 4.30 -2.74 -33.81
CA TRP A 260 3.37 -2.61 -34.92
C TRP A 260 3.17 -1.16 -35.37
N ILE A 261 3.02 -0.23 -34.42
CA ILE A 261 2.92 1.21 -34.68
C ILE A 261 4.21 1.74 -35.29
N GLU A 262 5.37 1.48 -34.67
CA GLU A 262 6.68 1.99 -35.10
C GLU A 262 7.06 1.51 -36.51
N SER A 263 6.70 0.28 -36.82
CA SER A 263 7.00 -0.32 -38.15
C SER A 263 5.95 -0.02 -39.23
N GLY A 264 4.90 0.74 -38.91
CA GLY A 264 3.78 0.94 -39.84
C GLY A 264 3.04 -0.36 -40.19
N GLY A 265 2.99 -1.32 -39.27
CA GLY A 265 2.29 -2.60 -39.43
C GLY A 265 3.15 -3.76 -39.97
N LEU A 266 4.45 -3.54 -40.20
CA LEU A 266 5.35 -4.57 -40.77
C LEU A 266 5.88 -5.54 -39.68
N GLN A 267 5.97 -5.11 -38.43
CA GLN A 267 6.42 -5.93 -37.31
C GLN A 267 5.42 -5.83 -36.16
N GLY A 268 5.48 -6.77 -35.22
CA GLY A 268 4.56 -6.79 -34.08
C GLY A 268 3.14 -7.19 -34.48
N ARG A 269 2.19 -6.82 -33.63
CA ARG A 269 0.75 -7.09 -33.83
C ARG A 269 -0.09 -5.99 -33.24
N ARG A 270 -1.21 -5.68 -33.84
CA ARG A 270 -2.23 -4.80 -33.30
C ARG A 270 -2.73 -5.37 -31.96
N ALA A 271 -2.76 -4.54 -30.90
CA ALA A 271 -3.23 -4.97 -29.59
C ALA A 271 -4.70 -5.38 -29.63
N ASP A 272 -5.00 -6.50 -28.97
CA ASP A 272 -6.33 -6.89 -28.56
C ASP A 272 -6.35 -6.95 -27.04
N LEU A 273 -7.00 -5.97 -26.42
CA LEU A 273 -7.19 -5.81 -24.98
C LEU A 273 -8.68 -5.85 -24.63
N SER A 274 -9.49 -6.51 -25.48
CA SER A 274 -10.93 -6.59 -25.28
C SER A 274 -11.27 -7.26 -23.95
N GLY A 275 -12.10 -6.60 -23.13
CA GLY A 275 -12.53 -7.09 -21.80
C GLY A 275 -11.44 -7.11 -20.71
N VAL A 276 -10.22 -6.67 -20.99
CA VAL A 276 -9.14 -6.62 -20.00
C VAL A 276 -9.41 -5.54 -18.95
N ASP A 277 -9.10 -5.81 -17.69
CA ASP A 277 -9.16 -4.83 -16.60
C ASP A 277 -7.78 -4.18 -16.39
N LEU A 278 -7.71 -2.88 -16.68
CA LEU A 278 -6.54 -2.03 -16.47
C LEU A 278 -6.89 -0.86 -15.54
N SER A 279 -7.90 -1.01 -14.67
CA SER A 279 -8.32 0.03 -13.73
C SER A 279 -7.14 0.54 -12.90
N ASN A 280 -7.14 1.86 -12.64
CA ASN A 280 -6.13 2.57 -11.85
C ASN A 280 -4.70 2.60 -12.45
N HIS A 281 -4.44 2.03 -13.61
CA HIS A 281 -3.10 2.04 -14.21
C HIS A 281 -2.74 3.42 -14.80
N ASP A 282 -1.45 3.74 -14.74
CA ASP A 282 -0.88 4.87 -15.48
C ASP A 282 -0.53 4.45 -16.92
N LEU A 283 -1.39 4.83 -17.85
CA LEU A 283 -1.25 4.65 -19.28
C LEU A 283 -1.06 5.99 -20.01
N GLY A 284 -0.57 7.00 -19.29
CA GLY A 284 -0.28 8.31 -19.88
C GLY A 284 0.64 8.21 -21.07
N GLU A 285 0.37 9.01 -22.12
CA GLU A 285 1.15 9.10 -23.35
C GLU A 285 1.28 7.79 -24.13
N ILE A 286 0.55 6.72 -23.77
CA ILE A 286 0.58 5.46 -24.52
C ILE A 286 0.00 5.66 -25.93
N ASP A 287 0.59 4.99 -26.94
CA ASP A 287 0.00 4.91 -28.27
C ASP A 287 -0.66 3.54 -28.45
N LEU A 288 -1.98 3.52 -28.47
CA LEU A 288 -2.81 2.36 -28.75
C LEU A 288 -3.64 2.56 -30.02
N SER A 289 -3.20 3.45 -30.91
CA SER A 289 -3.94 3.76 -32.15
C SER A 289 -4.29 2.51 -32.94
N GLY A 290 -5.58 2.38 -33.28
CA GLY A 290 -6.11 1.22 -33.95
C GLY A 290 -6.31 -0.04 -33.12
N ALA A 291 -6.00 -0.06 -31.84
CA ALA A 291 -6.18 -1.22 -30.97
C ALA A 291 -7.66 -1.63 -30.83
N ASN A 292 -7.90 -2.91 -30.53
CA ASN A 292 -9.18 -3.42 -30.07
C ASN A 292 -9.24 -3.31 -28.54
N LEU A 293 -10.08 -2.40 -28.04
CA LEU A 293 -10.30 -2.09 -26.62
C LEU A 293 -11.77 -2.27 -26.23
N ARG A 294 -12.52 -3.08 -27.02
CA ARG A 294 -13.94 -3.30 -26.79
C ARG A 294 -14.18 -3.87 -25.38
N GLY A 295 -15.07 -3.24 -24.60
CA GLY A 295 -15.40 -3.69 -23.25
C GLY A 295 -14.24 -3.63 -22.26
N VAL A 296 -13.13 -2.97 -22.59
CA VAL A 296 -11.99 -2.77 -21.67
C VAL A 296 -12.44 -2.00 -20.43
N ILE A 297 -11.89 -2.35 -19.28
CA ILE A 297 -12.17 -1.66 -18.00
C ILE A 297 -10.97 -0.76 -17.68
N LEU A 298 -11.20 0.56 -17.70
CA LEU A 298 -10.21 1.63 -17.52
C LEU A 298 -10.64 2.60 -16.40
N ILE A 299 -11.32 2.09 -15.37
CA ILE A 299 -11.83 2.90 -14.27
C ILE A 299 -10.66 3.61 -13.57
N HIS A 300 -10.75 4.95 -13.41
CA HIS A 300 -9.72 5.79 -12.78
C HIS A 300 -8.32 5.66 -13.40
N CYS A 301 -8.18 5.15 -14.64
CA CYS A 301 -6.91 5.14 -15.36
C CYS A 301 -6.41 6.55 -15.65
N LYS A 302 -5.10 6.75 -15.63
CA LYS A 302 -4.45 7.91 -16.22
C LYS A 302 -4.16 7.63 -17.69
N LEU A 303 -4.83 8.37 -18.58
CA LEU A 303 -4.71 8.29 -20.04
C LEU A 303 -4.38 9.67 -20.63
N GLY A 304 -3.84 10.58 -19.80
CA GLY A 304 -3.49 11.92 -20.25
C GLY A 304 -2.52 11.88 -21.43
N ARG A 305 -2.84 12.63 -22.52
CA ARG A 305 -2.08 12.66 -23.76
C ARG A 305 -1.94 11.31 -24.48
N ALA A 306 -2.69 10.29 -24.09
CA ALA A 306 -2.68 9.00 -24.79
C ALA A 306 -3.17 9.17 -26.23
N ARG A 307 -2.64 8.35 -27.13
CA ARG A 307 -3.07 8.25 -28.53
C ARG A 307 -3.96 7.03 -28.70
N LEU A 308 -5.23 7.28 -28.92
CA LEU A 308 -6.29 6.27 -29.03
C LEU A 308 -7.03 6.39 -30.36
N VAL A 309 -6.34 6.93 -31.38
CA VAL A 309 -6.90 7.21 -32.70
C VAL A 309 -7.39 5.92 -33.33
N MET A 310 -8.63 5.93 -33.86
CA MET A 310 -9.28 4.78 -34.51
C MET A 310 -9.36 3.49 -33.70
N CYS A 311 -9.29 3.58 -32.36
CA CYS A 311 -9.55 2.43 -31.49
C CYS A 311 -11.02 2.00 -31.53
N ASP A 312 -11.26 0.70 -31.31
CA ASP A 312 -12.59 0.26 -30.90
C ASP A 312 -12.66 0.17 -29.37
N MET A 313 -13.29 1.14 -28.74
CA MET A 313 -13.55 1.24 -27.30
C MET A 313 -15.05 1.11 -26.98
N SER A 314 -15.81 0.49 -27.90
CA SER A 314 -17.24 0.27 -27.65
C SER A 314 -17.46 -0.56 -26.38
N GLU A 315 -18.53 -0.26 -25.65
CA GLU A 315 -18.92 -0.95 -24.41
C GLU A 315 -17.88 -0.85 -23.28
N SER A 316 -16.82 -0.04 -23.42
CA SER A 316 -15.75 0.12 -22.42
C SER A 316 -16.22 0.89 -21.18
N ASN A 317 -15.53 0.69 -20.05
CA ASN A 317 -15.79 1.41 -18.81
C ASN A 317 -14.60 2.32 -18.44
N LEU A 318 -14.77 3.62 -18.66
CA LEU A 318 -13.80 4.69 -18.38
C LEU A 318 -14.29 5.60 -17.22
N ASN A 319 -15.12 5.09 -16.32
CA ASN A 319 -15.62 5.89 -15.20
C ASN A 319 -14.47 6.52 -14.41
N GLY A 320 -14.49 7.85 -14.28
CA GLY A 320 -13.46 8.60 -13.55
C GLY A 320 -12.06 8.58 -14.17
N ALA A 321 -11.87 8.09 -15.40
CA ALA A 321 -10.57 8.08 -16.08
C ALA A 321 -10.13 9.51 -16.45
N ASP A 322 -8.82 9.77 -16.41
CA ASP A 322 -8.22 11.02 -16.89
C ASP A 322 -7.72 10.85 -18.33
N LEU A 323 -8.44 11.43 -19.28
CA LEU A 323 -8.12 11.50 -20.69
C LEU A 323 -7.69 12.91 -21.14
N SER A 324 -7.21 13.74 -20.21
CA SER A 324 -6.83 15.13 -20.53
C SER A 324 -5.87 15.21 -21.72
N ASN A 325 -6.22 16.00 -22.74
CA ASN A 325 -5.45 16.18 -23.96
C ASN A 325 -5.19 14.89 -24.77
N ALA A 326 -5.93 13.82 -24.52
CA ALA A 326 -5.80 12.58 -25.30
C ALA A 326 -6.34 12.78 -26.74
N GLN A 327 -5.84 11.94 -27.67
CA GLN A 327 -6.24 11.95 -29.07
C GLN A 327 -7.13 10.73 -29.33
N LEU A 328 -8.41 10.99 -29.54
CA LEU A 328 -9.45 9.97 -29.81
C LEU A 328 -10.14 10.19 -31.16
N ASP A 329 -9.45 10.84 -32.10
CA ASP A 329 -10.03 11.08 -33.43
C ASP A 329 -10.42 9.76 -34.11
N GLY A 330 -11.65 9.66 -34.61
CA GLY A 330 -12.19 8.47 -35.22
C GLY A 330 -12.41 7.25 -34.29
N THR A 331 -12.28 7.40 -32.99
CA THR A 331 -12.45 6.31 -32.02
C THR A 331 -13.93 5.94 -31.85
N ASN A 332 -14.22 4.64 -31.74
CA ASN A 332 -15.54 4.14 -31.41
C ASN A 332 -15.71 3.98 -29.90
N LEU A 333 -16.47 4.87 -29.30
CA LEU A 333 -16.85 4.90 -27.87
C LEU A 333 -18.35 4.59 -27.66
N SER A 334 -19.00 3.98 -28.66
CA SER A 334 -20.43 3.69 -28.53
C SER A 334 -20.72 2.79 -27.33
N LEU A 335 -21.80 3.11 -26.58
CA LEU A 335 -22.22 2.37 -25.40
C LEU A 335 -21.21 2.36 -24.24
N SER A 336 -20.15 3.15 -24.30
CA SER A 336 -19.14 3.23 -23.24
C SER A 336 -19.62 4.07 -22.05
N ASN A 337 -19.01 3.84 -20.88
CA ASN A 337 -19.26 4.60 -19.65
C ASN A 337 -18.07 5.53 -19.36
N LEU A 338 -18.23 6.83 -19.59
CA LEU A 338 -17.29 7.91 -19.29
C LEU A 338 -17.79 8.81 -18.15
N SER A 339 -18.69 8.32 -17.29
CA SER A 339 -19.26 9.13 -16.21
C SER A 339 -18.13 9.62 -15.28
N GLY A 340 -18.09 10.93 -14.99
CA GLY A 340 -17.06 11.55 -14.16
C GLY A 340 -15.65 11.53 -14.75
N ALA A 341 -15.46 11.14 -16.03
CA ALA A 341 -14.16 11.19 -16.67
C ALA A 341 -13.69 12.63 -16.93
N ILE A 342 -12.37 12.84 -16.90
CA ILE A 342 -11.74 14.12 -17.24
C ILE A 342 -11.32 14.07 -18.71
N LEU A 343 -11.99 14.85 -19.55
CA LEU A 343 -11.82 14.89 -20.99
C LEU A 343 -11.37 16.31 -21.46
N ARG A 344 -10.71 17.07 -20.58
CA ARG A 344 -10.24 18.44 -20.89
C ARG A 344 -9.31 18.46 -22.09
N GLY A 345 -9.64 19.28 -23.10
CA GLY A 345 -8.82 19.43 -24.29
C GLY A 345 -8.67 18.17 -25.13
N VAL A 346 -9.52 17.16 -24.92
CA VAL A 346 -9.53 15.93 -25.71
C VAL A 346 -9.87 16.22 -27.16
N LYS A 347 -9.27 15.45 -28.09
CA LYS A 347 -9.60 15.51 -29.51
C LYS A 347 -10.47 14.29 -29.88
N LEU A 348 -11.69 14.57 -30.27
CA LEU A 348 -12.72 13.59 -30.65
C LEU A 348 -13.28 13.89 -32.04
N ASN A 349 -12.40 14.37 -32.94
CA ASN A 349 -12.80 14.78 -34.29
C ASN A 349 -13.10 13.61 -35.19
N SER A 350 -13.64 13.92 -36.37
CA SER A 350 -13.62 13.00 -37.47
C SER A 350 -12.24 12.95 -38.12
N LEU A 351 -11.81 11.75 -38.51
CA LEU A 351 -10.58 11.52 -39.25
C LEU A 351 -10.88 11.50 -40.77
N GLU A 352 -10.15 12.29 -41.56
CA GLU A 352 -10.27 12.20 -43.01
C GLU A 352 -9.56 10.95 -43.55
N ILE A 353 -10.28 10.16 -44.30
CA ILE A 353 -9.76 8.91 -44.88
C ILE A 353 -8.89 9.27 -46.12
N THR A 354 -7.64 8.78 -46.09
CA THR A 354 -6.77 8.84 -47.27
C THR A 354 -6.79 7.52 -48.02
N ASP A 355 -6.56 7.56 -49.32
CA ASP A 355 -6.35 6.38 -50.15
C ASP A 355 -4.93 5.79 -49.91
N PRO A 356 -4.60 4.61 -50.46
CA PRO A 356 -3.28 4.01 -50.31
C PRO A 356 -2.11 4.85 -50.84
N SER A 357 -2.37 5.87 -51.67
CA SER A 357 -1.38 6.82 -52.19
C SER A 357 -1.17 8.02 -51.21
N GLY A 358 -1.94 8.09 -50.11
CA GLY A 358 -1.93 9.22 -49.18
C GLY A 358 -2.81 10.39 -49.63
N LYS A 359 -3.59 10.27 -50.72
CA LYS A 359 -4.48 11.32 -51.18
C LYS A 359 -5.77 11.34 -50.39
N ARG A 360 -6.22 12.51 -50.00
CA ARG A 360 -7.48 12.73 -49.30
C ARG A 360 -8.67 12.30 -50.14
N THR A 361 -9.57 11.49 -49.58
CA THR A 361 -10.76 10.97 -50.27
C THR A 361 -11.99 11.85 -50.10
N GLY A 362 -11.95 12.84 -49.21
CA GLY A 362 -13.13 13.64 -48.83
C GLY A 362 -14.13 12.84 -47.99
N ARG A 363 -13.79 11.62 -47.57
CA ARG A 363 -14.60 10.83 -46.66
C ARG A 363 -14.06 10.98 -45.24
N PHE A 364 -14.95 11.05 -44.25
CA PHE A 364 -14.61 11.23 -42.87
C PHE A 364 -15.09 10.04 -42.03
N TRP A 365 -14.24 9.64 -41.08
CA TRP A 365 -14.56 8.64 -40.07
C TRP A 365 -14.76 9.38 -38.75
N PRO A 366 -16.01 9.58 -38.26
CA PRO A 366 -16.28 10.35 -37.08
C PRO A 366 -15.90 9.57 -35.80
N ALA A 367 -15.48 10.28 -34.76
CA ALA A 367 -15.50 9.73 -33.41
C ALA A 367 -16.96 9.40 -33.06
N ASN A 368 -17.20 8.22 -32.52
CA ASN A 368 -18.55 7.71 -32.29
C ASN A 368 -18.84 7.51 -30.80
N LEU A 369 -19.63 8.39 -30.23
CA LEU A 369 -20.10 8.36 -28.83
C LEU A 369 -21.61 7.97 -28.75
N ASN A 370 -22.13 7.26 -29.74
CA ASN A 370 -23.54 6.85 -29.75
C ASN A 370 -23.90 6.13 -28.44
N LYS A 371 -24.90 6.65 -27.72
CA LYS A 371 -25.36 6.11 -26.43
C LYS A 371 -24.28 6.00 -25.35
N ALA A 372 -23.17 6.74 -25.46
CA ALA A 372 -22.18 6.82 -24.39
C ALA A 372 -22.74 7.56 -23.17
N LYS A 373 -22.30 7.17 -21.96
CA LYS A 373 -22.64 7.85 -20.71
C LYS A 373 -21.52 8.82 -20.36
N LEU A 374 -21.80 10.11 -20.34
CA LEU A 374 -20.86 11.20 -20.02
C LEU A 374 -21.35 12.02 -18.81
N CYS A 375 -22.20 11.41 -17.94
CA CYS A 375 -22.77 12.11 -16.80
C CYS A 375 -21.66 12.66 -15.88
N GLY A 376 -21.67 13.98 -15.64
CA GLY A 376 -20.67 14.65 -14.79
C GLY A 376 -19.25 14.63 -15.35
N ALA A 377 -19.05 14.31 -16.63
CA ALA A 377 -17.73 14.36 -17.27
C ALA A 377 -17.27 15.81 -17.48
N ASP A 378 -15.95 16.04 -17.39
CA ASP A 378 -15.32 17.34 -17.66
C ASP A 378 -14.81 17.37 -19.09
N LEU A 379 -15.55 18.03 -19.98
CA LEU A 379 -15.26 18.19 -21.40
C LEU A 379 -14.77 19.62 -21.75
N ALA A 380 -14.30 20.37 -20.73
CA ALA A 380 -13.89 21.75 -20.98
C ALA A 380 -12.77 21.83 -22.04
N GLY A 381 -13.02 22.63 -23.08
CA GLY A 381 -12.10 22.79 -24.22
C GLY A 381 -11.94 21.56 -25.11
N ALA A 382 -12.84 20.58 -25.01
CA ALA A 382 -12.84 19.40 -25.88
C ALA A 382 -13.16 19.78 -27.34
N ASP A 383 -12.44 19.18 -28.29
CA ASP A 383 -12.71 19.34 -29.72
C ASP A 383 -13.48 18.09 -30.22
N MET A 384 -14.79 18.25 -30.41
CA MET A 384 -15.69 17.18 -30.79
C MET A 384 -16.35 17.40 -32.17
N ARG A 385 -15.73 18.24 -32.99
CA ARG A 385 -16.28 18.59 -34.30
C ARG A 385 -16.56 17.33 -35.12
N MET A 386 -17.78 17.27 -35.67
CA MET A 386 -18.30 16.15 -36.43
C MET A 386 -18.36 14.79 -35.66
N ALA A 387 -18.20 14.78 -34.32
CA ALA A 387 -18.42 13.58 -33.53
C ALA A 387 -19.91 13.16 -33.55
N ASN A 388 -20.16 11.85 -33.45
CA ASN A 388 -21.50 11.30 -33.35
C ASN A 388 -21.91 11.15 -31.88
N LEU A 389 -22.75 12.03 -31.36
CA LEU A 389 -23.27 12.05 -29.99
C LEU A 389 -24.72 11.56 -29.89
N ILE A 390 -25.27 10.85 -30.90
CA ILE A 390 -26.65 10.40 -30.91
C ILE A 390 -26.94 9.56 -29.66
N GLY A 391 -27.89 10.01 -28.83
CA GLY A 391 -28.31 9.31 -27.63
C GLY A 391 -27.28 9.30 -26.49
N ALA A 392 -26.19 10.07 -26.59
CA ALA A 392 -25.25 10.23 -25.49
C ALA A 392 -25.89 10.98 -24.30
N ASP A 393 -25.57 10.57 -23.07
CA ASP A 393 -26.04 11.21 -21.83
C ASP A 393 -24.96 12.14 -21.29
N LEU A 394 -25.17 13.45 -21.43
CA LEU A 394 -24.29 14.53 -20.98
C LEU A 394 -24.79 15.21 -19.69
N THR A 395 -25.67 14.56 -18.93
CA THR A 395 -26.27 15.15 -17.72
C THR A 395 -25.17 15.61 -16.74
N GLY A 396 -25.14 16.90 -16.44
CA GLY A 396 -24.15 17.49 -15.52
C GLY A 396 -22.72 17.55 -16.05
N ALA A 397 -22.48 17.29 -17.34
CA ALA A 397 -21.15 17.45 -17.93
C ALA A 397 -20.76 18.94 -18.06
N ASP A 398 -19.46 19.25 -17.88
CA ASP A 398 -18.90 20.57 -18.13
C ASP A 398 -18.42 20.64 -19.60
N LEU A 399 -19.03 21.52 -20.39
CA LEU A 399 -18.75 21.75 -21.81
C LEU A 399 -18.14 23.15 -22.05
N ALA A 400 -17.58 23.80 -21.03
CA ALA A 400 -17.03 25.16 -21.15
C ALA A 400 -15.93 25.21 -22.21
N GLY A 401 -16.19 25.99 -23.29
CA GLY A 401 -15.21 26.13 -24.39
C GLY A 401 -15.03 24.90 -25.29
N ALA A 402 -15.91 23.90 -25.20
CA ALA A 402 -15.94 22.77 -26.16
C ALA A 402 -16.46 23.22 -27.53
N ASP A 403 -15.95 22.58 -28.63
CA ASP A 403 -16.32 22.85 -30.02
C ASP A 403 -16.97 21.63 -30.68
#